data_8c07b16c07e280138848caa1b9211abb
#
_entry.id   8c07b16c07e280138848caa1b9211abb
#
_cell.length_a   1.000
_cell.length_b   1.000
_cell.length_c   1.000
_cell.angle_alpha   90.00
_cell.angle_beta   90.00
_cell.angle_gamma   90.00
#
_symmetry.space_group_name_H-M   'P 1'
#
loop_
_entity.id
_entity.type
_entity.pdbx_description
1 polymer ?
#
loop_
_entity_poly.entity_id
_entity_poly.type
_entity_poly.pdbx_seq_one_letter_code
_entity_poly.pdbx_strand_id
1 'polypeptide(L)'
;MGPTTTSSRDGDLDMFTTADYEKFRALRMTNVAARFEELITDEANDELTPEQIFLTAIDDALDQRRANRIDKLIQGAQFPIPTASIAEIDYREGRSINPTRMRRYAAHDWSTETANLLITSPTGGGKTYIACAIGVAACHNEHQVIYTRMDELARKLIIARGDGIAHQALLTKLSEADLLVIDDFLTVGIDPEAANDLFAILANREHRAATMIASQTSPGYWAQTLPDRVAADSIVNRLANNARTINLGEVDMRRHRGEQARAAAGYWE
;
A
#
# COMPACT_ATOMS: atom_id res chain seq x y z
N MET A 1 -28.06 22.20 65.32
CA MET A 1 -28.09 21.13 64.32
C MET A 1 -28.48 21.78 62.98
N GLY A 2 -27.50 22.15 62.19
CA GLY A 2 -27.70 22.69 60.85
C GLY A 2 -27.24 21.62 59.85
N PRO A 3 -27.90 21.49 58.69
CA PRO A 3 -27.49 20.49 57.70
C PRO A 3 -26.28 20.96 56.91
N THR A 4 -25.26 20.14 56.86
CA THR A 4 -24.10 20.22 55.99
C THR A 4 -24.56 20.01 54.57
N THR A 5 -24.49 21.05 53.76
CA THR A 5 -24.59 20.98 52.28
C THR A 5 -23.26 20.48 51.73
N THR A 6 -23.24 19.21 51.35
CA THR A 6 -22.21 18.63 50.46
C THR A 6 -22.45 19.22 49.07
N SER A 7 -21.58 20.14 48.68
CA SER A 7 -21.48 20.61 47.31
C SER A 7 -20.87 19.48 46.47
N SER A 8 -21.68 18.81 45.66
CA SER A 8 -21.26 17.94 44.60
C SER A 8 -20.62 18.85 43.50
N ARG A 9 -19.27 18.81 43.44
CA ARG A 9 -18.54 19.25 42.26
C ARG A 9 -18.57 18.09 41.25
N ASP A 10 -19.64 17.97 40.53
CA ASP A 10 -19.76 17.20 39.30
C ASP A 10 -20.43 18.14 38.29
N GLY A 11 -19.61 18.95 37.66
CA GLY A 11 -19.89 19.68 36.46
C GLY A 11 -18.70 19.48 35.59
N ASP A 12 -18.75 18.47 34.73
CA ASP A 12 -17.91 18.33 33.54
C ASP A 12 -18.18 19.59 32.72
N LEU A 13 -17.34 20.62 32.93
CA LEU A 13 -17.37 21.85 32.13
C LEU A 13 -16.65 21.51 30.83
N ASP A 14 -17.39 20.97 29.86
CA ASP A 14 -16.94 20.98 28.49
C ASP A 14 -16.46 22.41 28.18
N MET A 15 -15.18 22.58 27.88
CA MET A 15 -14.56 23.88 27.60
C MET A 15 -15.27 24.55 26.39
N PHE A 16 -15.68 23.75 25.41
CA PHE A 16 -16.41 24.20 24.22
C PHE A 16 -17.88 23.78 24.28
N THR A 17 -18.76 24.72 23.96
CA THR A 17 -20.19 24.44 23.83
C THR A 17 -20.49 23.68 22.53
N THR A 18 -21.67 23.07 22.43
CA THR A 18 -22.15 22.45 21.18
C THR A 18 -22.09 23.42 20.00
N ALA A 19 -22.39 24.71 20.21
CA ALA A 19 -22.31 25.74 19.18
C ALA A 19 -20.86 26.02 18.73
N ASP A 20 -19.90 25.89 19.64
CA ASP A 20 -18.48 26.02 19.29
C ASP A 20 -18.00 24.80 18.50
N TYR A 21 -18.40 23.60 18.85
CA TYR A 21 -18.12 22.39 18.06
C TYR A 21 -18.70 22.46 16.64
N GLU A 22 -19.84 23.12 16.44
CA GLU A 22 -20.36 23.34 15.08
C GLU A 22 -19.47 24.26 14.24
N LYS A 23 -18.87 25.30 14.84
CA LYS A 23 -17.85 26.14 14.15
C LYS A 23 -16.62 25.33 13.76
N PHE A 24 -16.09 24.51 14.69
CA PHE A 24 -14.96 23.61 14.38
C PHE A 24 -15.31 22.59 13.31
N ARG A 25 -16.54 22.06 13.30
CA ARG A 25 -17.03 21.16 12.25
C ARG A 25 -17.05 21.83 10.89
N ALA A 26 -17.55 23.06 10.82
CA ALA A 26 -17.58 23.84 9.57
C ALA A 26 -16.17 24.08 9.01
N LEU A 27 -15.18 24.26 9.88
CA LEU A 27 -13.76 24.40 9.53
C LEU A 27 -13.03 23.06 9.37
N ARG A 28 -13.71 21.92 9.59
CA ARG A 28 -13.12 20.55 9.61
C ARG A 28 -11.98 20.41 10.66
N MET A 29 -12.11 21.09 11.78
CA MET A 29 -11.14 21.14 12.89
C MET A 29 -11.66 20.48 14.18
N THR A 30 -12.71 19.67 14.13
CA THR A 30 -13.32 19.04 15.32
C THR A 30 -12.31 18.24 16.15
N ASN A 31 -11.40 17.51 15.49
CA ASN A 31 -10.36 16.75 16.17
C ASN A 31 -9.36 17.66 16.90
N VAL A 32 -9.06 18.85 16.36
CA VAL A 32 -8.19 19.84 17.02
C VAL A 32 -8.84 20.33 18.28
N ALA A 33 -10.16 20.67 18.24
CA ALA A 33 -10.89 21.13 19.40
C ALA A 33 -10.92 20.09 20.51
N ALA A 34 -11.29 18.85 20.20
CA ALA A 34 -11.31 17.74 21.16
C ALA A 34 -9.93 17.50 21.77
N ARG A 35 -8.89 17.47 20.94
CA ARG A 35 -7.52 17.27 21.44
C ARG A 35 -7.01 18.42 22.28
N PHE A 36 -7.40 19.65 21.96
CA PHE A 36 -7.06 20.82 22.75
C PHE A 36 -7.71 20.75 24.14
N GLU A 37 -8.99 20.35 24.24
CA GLU A 37 -9.66 20.15 25.53
C GLU A 37 -8.98 19.09 26.37
N GLU A 38 -8.63 17.94 25.77
CA GLU A 38 -7.88 16.89 26.47
C GLU A 38 -6.56 17.42 27.03
N LEU A 39 -5.76 18.09 26.20
CA LEU A 39 -4.43 18.55 26.58
C LEU A 39 -4.46 19.66 27.64
N ILE A 40 -5.42 20.59 27.58
CA ILE A 40 -5.47 21.73 28.51
C ILE A 40 -6.05 21.31 29.87
N THR A 41 -6.78 20.19 29.93
CA THR A 41 -7.30 19.65 31.19
C THR A 41 -6.35 18.65 31.85
N ASP A 42 -5.28 18.24 31.17
CA ASP A 42 -4.30 17.31 31.70
C ASP A 42 -3.25 18.04 32.53
N GLU A 43 -3.18 17.75 33.83
CA GLU A 43 -2.23 18.32 34.80
C GLU A 43 -0.75 18.15 34.36
N ALA A 44 -0.45 17.14 33.52
CA ALA A 44 0.88 16.95 32.96
C ALA A 44 1.34 18.10 32.05
N ASN A 45 0.41 18.94 31.58
CA ASN A 45 0.65 20.04 30.69
C ASN A 45 0.58 21.43 31.37
N ASP A 46 0.48 21.50 32.70
CA ASP A 46 0.32 22.76 33.46
C ASP A 46 1.46 23.76 33.22
N GLU A 47 2.64 23.28 32.83
CA GLU A 47 3.80 24.12 32.51
C GLU A 47 3.75 24.73 31.09
N LEU A 48 2.84 24.24 30.22
CA LEU A 48 2.71 24.70 28.84
C LEU A 48 1.79 25.92 28.75
N THR A 49 2.10 26.82 27.81
CA THR A 49 1.18 27.92 27.52
C THR A 49 0.00 27.44 26.67
N PRO A 50 -1.16 28.11 26.73
CA PRO A 50 -2.31 27.75 25.86
C PRO A 50 -1.97 27.71 24.38
N GLU A 51 -1.05 28.57 23.91
CA GLU A 51 -0.58 28.58 22.53
C GLU A 51 0.21 27.32 22.19
N GLN A 52 1.06 26.86 23.10
CA GLN A 52 1.83 25.60 22.92
C GLN A 52 0.89 24.40 22.88
N ILE A 53 -0.10 24.36 23.79
CA ILE A 53 -1.11 23.30 23.82
C ILE A 53 -1.93 23.29 22.52
N PHE A 54 -2.32 24.47 22.01
CA PHE A 54 -3.06 24.57 20.76
C PHE A 54 -2.26 24.09 19.55
N LEU A 55 -0.98 24.45 19.45
CA LEU A 55 -0.10 23.97 18.38
C LEU A 55 0.11 22.46 18.46
N THR A 56 0.29 21.91 19.68
CA THR A 56 0.37 20.45 19.86
C THR A 56 -0.93 19.75 19.39
N ALA A 57 -2.10 20.32 19.72
CA ALA A 57 -3.38 19.76 19.24
C ALA A 57 -3.52 19.80 17.71
N ILE A 58 -2.96 20.82 17.05
CA ILE A 58 -2.92 20.89 15.58
C ILE A 58 -2.00 19.82 15.03
N ASP A 59 -0.79 19.66 15.57
CA ASP A 59 0.19 18.66 15.12
C ASP A 59 -0.36 17.25 15.27
N ASP A 60 -0.94 16.92 16.44
CA ASP A 60 -1.60 15.63 16.69
C ASP A 60 -2.74 15.35 15.67
N ALA A 61 -3.56 16.39 15.36
CA ALA A 61 -4.64 16.25 14.40
C ALA A 61 -4.14 16.08 12.95
N LEU A 62 -3.02 16.69 12.59
CA LEU A 62 -2.36 16.50 11.29
C LEU A 62 -1.80 15.09 11.17
N ASP A 63 -1.12 14.60 12.20
CA ASP A 63 -0.58 13.24 12.25
C ASP A 63 -1.68 12.19 12.16
N GLN A 64 -2.80 12.40 12.88
CA GLN A 64 -3.96 11.51 12.80
C GLN A 64 -4.60 11.52 11.40
N ARG A 65 -4.70 12.67 10.75
CA ARG A 65 -5.20 12.76 9.36
C ARG A 65 -4.29 12.02 8.39
N ARG A 66 -2.96 12.15 8.58
CA ARG A 66 -1.97 11.46 7.78
C ARG A 66 -2.07 9.95 7.97
N ALA A 67 -2.14 9.47 9.22
CA ALA A 67 -2.33 8.06 9.54
C ALA A 67 -3.61 7.50 8.89
N ASN A 68 -4.74 8.18 9.05
CA ASN A 68 -6.02 7.78 8.44
C ASN A 68 -5.96 7.76 6.90
N ARG A 69 -5.19 8.66 6.29
CA ARG A 69 -4.98 8.67 4.83
C ARG A 69 -4.16 7.46 4.39
N ILE A 70 -3.08 7.15 5.10
CA ILE A 70 -2.23 5.99 4.84
C ILE A 70 -3.05 4.69 4.96
N ASP A 71 -3.84 4.55 6.02
CA ASP A 71 -4.71 3.39 6.22
C ASP A 71 -5.69 3.20 5.06
N LYS A 72 -6.30 4.29 4.57
CA LYS A 72 -7.19 4.24 3.40
C LYS A 72 -6.45 3.85 2.12
N LEU A 73 -5.21 4.30 1.93
CA LEU A 73 -4.38 3.91 0.79
C LEU A 73 -4.05 2.41 0.84
N ILE A 74 -3.63 1.89 2.01
CA ILE A 74 -3.32 0.48 2.20
C ILE A 74 -4.57 -0.39 1.97
N GLN A 75 -5.71 -0.01 2.54
CA GLN A 75 -6.99 -0.72 2.33
C GLN A 75 -7.42 -0.69 0.85
N GLY A 76 -7.29 0.48 0.21
CA GLY A 76 -7.65 0.68 -1.19
C GLY A 76 -6.78 -0.09 -2.18
N ALA A 77 -5.53 -0.34 -1.82
CA ALA A 77 -4.58 -1.10 -2.63
C ALA A 77 -4.92 -2.60 -2.71
N GLN A 78 -5.65 -3.15 -1.74
CA GLN A 78 -6.07 -4.56 -1.67
C GLN A 78 -4.90 -5.55 -1.62
N PHE A 79 -3.86 -5.24 -0.87
CA PHE A 79 -2.74 -6.16 -0.67
C PHE A 79 -3.18 -7.47 0.03
N PRO A 80 -2.72 -8.65 -0.44
CA PRO A 80 -2.94 -9.90 0.28
C PRO A 80 -2.21 -9.96 1.64
N ILE A 81 -1.16 -9.12 1.82
CA ILE A 81 -0.38 -9.00 3.05
C ILE A 81 -0.22 -7.51 3.38
N PRO A 82 -1.25 -6.85 3.92
CA PRO A 82 -1.23 -5.41 4.21
C PRO A 82 -0.26 -5.02 5.33
N THR A 83 0.19 -6.00 6.12
CA THR A 83 1.16 -5.83 7.20
C THR A 83 2.61 -6.09 6.76
N ALA A 84 2.85 -6.37 5.46
CA ALA A 84 4.19 -6.63 4.96
C ALA A 84 5.09 -5.40 5.14
N SER A 85 6.30 -5.62 5.69
CA SER A 85 7.25 -4.57 5.99
C SER A 85 8.63 -4.86 5.39
N ILE A 86 9.28 -3.83 4.87
CA ILE A 86 10.67 -3.93 4.39
C ILE A 86 11.63 -4.24 5.54
N ALA A 87 11.34 -3.81 6.76
CA ALA A 87 12.13 -4.11 7.94
C ALA A 87 12.10 -5.60 8.33
N GLU A 88 11.02 -6.30 8.01
CA GLU A 88 10.81 -7.71 8.34
C GLU A 88 11.22 -8.67 7.21
N ILE A 89 11.83 -8.16 6.15
CA ILE A 89 12.34 -9.02 5.08
C ILE A 89 13.45 -9.92 5.64
N ASP A 90 13.32 -11.20 5.37
CA ASP A 90 14.36 -12.18 5.70
C ASP A 90 15.49 -12.11 4.67
N TYR A 91 16.67 -11.70 5.12
CA TYR A 91 17.89 -11.53 4.32
C TYR A 91 18.88 -12.69 4.49
N ARG A 92 18.40 -13.90 4.79
CA ARG A 92 19.26 -15.06 5.00
C ARG A 92 20.17 -15.37 3.80
N GLU A 93 21.21 -16.16 4.08
CA GLU A 93 22.10 -16.69 3.05
C GLU A 93 21.33 -17.47 1.97
N GLY A 94 21.78 -17.36 0.73
CA GLY A 94 21.13 -17.96 -0.45
C GLY A 94 20.01 -17.09 -1.08
N ARG A 95 19.58 -16.00 -0.42
CA ARG A 95 18.72 -14.99 -1.05
C ARG A 95 19.55 -13.88 -1.67
N SER A 96 19.25 -13.53 -2.91
CA SER A 96 19.95 -12.47 -3.65
C SER A 96 19.39 -11.07 -3.39
N ILE A 97 18.91 -10.81 -2.16
CA ILE A 97 18.27 -9.54 -1.77
C ILE A 97 19.27 -8.66 -1.00
N ASN A 98 19.44 -7.43 -1.48
CA ASN A 98 20.32 -6.46 -0.81
C ASN A 98 19.51 -5.55 0.14
N PRO A 99 19.79 -5.53 1.47
CA PRO A 99 19.06 -4.71 2.44
C PRO A 99 19.10 -3.20 2.13
N THR A 100 20.25 -2.70 1.66
CA THR A 100 20.40 -1.29 1.31
C THR A 100 19.52 -0.91 0.12
N ARG A 101 19.44 -1.80 -0.86
CA ARG A 101 18.57 -1.62 -2.02
C ARG A 101 17.09 -1.64 -1.62
N MET A 102 16.69 -2.53 -0.72
CA MET A 102 15.31 -2.60 -0.23
C MET A 102 14.92 -1.33 0.54
N ARG A 103 15.83 -0.79 1.38
CA ARG A 103 15.60 0.50 2.06
C ARG A 103 15.43 1.67 1.09
N ARG A 104 16.10 1.67 -0.06
CA ARG A 104 15.87 2.68 -1.10
C ARG A 104 14.47 2.59 -1.69
N TYR A 105 13.93 1.40 -1.87
CA TYR A 105 12.54 1.23 -2.32
C TYR A 105 11.52 1.68 -1.26
N ALA A 106 11.85 1.60 0.04
CA ALA A 106 10.99 2.14 1.10
C ALA A 106 10.84 3.66 1.05
N ALA A 107 11.90 4.36 0.60
CA ALA A 107 11.93 5.83 0.52
C ALA A 107 11.77 6.35 -0.92
N HIS A 108 11.34 5.45 -1.86
CA HIS A 108 11.24 5.79 -3.28
C HIS A 108 10.02 6.67 -3.55
N ASP A 109 10.23 7.72 -4.33
CA ASP A 109 9.15 8.59 -4.81
C ASP A 109 8.62 8.06 -6.14
N TRP A 110 7.50 7.35 -6.07
CA TRP A 110 6.84 6.74 -7.24
C TRP A 110 6.12 7.75 -8.13
N SER A 111 5.99 9.01 -7.71
CA SER A 111 5.38 10.07 -8.53
C SER A 111 6.37 10.70 -9.50
N THR A 112 7.66 10.68 -9.19
CA THR A 112 8.71 11.31 -9.99
C THR A 112 9.58 10.32 -10.77
N GLU A 113 9.81 9.12 -10.21
CA GLU A 113 10.61 8.08 -10.86
C GLU A 113 9.71 6.96 -11.41
N THR A 114 9.51 6.95 -12.71
CA THR A 114 8.58 6.05 -13.42
C THR A 114 9.20 4.74 -13.89
N ALA A 115 10.43 4.41 -13.47
CA ALA A 115 11.07 3.15 -13.84
C ALA A 115 10.31 1.95 -13.27
N ASN A 116 10.03 0.97 -14.13
CA ASN A 116 9.36 -0.27 -13.71
C ASN A 116 10.24 -1.10 -12.77
N LEU A 117 9.59 -1.98 -11.99
CA LEU A 117 10.26 -2.91 -11.09
C LEU A 117 9.87 -4.35 -11.40
N LEU A 118 10.84 -5.20 -11.69
CA LEU A 118 10.62 -6.63 -11.92
C LEU A 118 11.14 -7.43 -10.73
N ILE A 119 10.26 -8.19 -10.09
CA ILE A 119 10.60 -9.11 -9.00
C ILE A 119 10.52 -10.53 -9.53
N THR A 120 11.65 -11.23 -9.56
CA THR A 120 11.74 -12.57 -10.14
C THR A 120 12.27 -13.58 -9.13
N SER A 121 11.67 -14.75 -9.05
CA SER A 121 12.16 -15.94 -8.39
C SER A 121 11.25 -17.14 -8.69
N PRO A 122 11.70 -18.37 -8.45
CA PRO A 122 10.81 -19.53 -8.47
C PRO A 122 9.62 -19.40 -7.51
N THR A 123 8.69 -20.35 -7.59
CA THR A 123 7.57 -20.46 -6.63
C THR A 123 8.11 -20.61 -5.21
N GLY A 124 7.47 -19.98 -4.24
CA GLY A 124 7.92 -20.02 -2.85
C GLY A 124 8.98 -18.98 -2.47
N GLY A 125 9.66 -18.30 -3.42
CA GLY A 125 10.74 -17.35 -3.15
C GLY A 125 10.34 -16.05 -2.44
N GLY A 126 9.06 -15.81 -2.20
CA GLY A 126 8.56 -14.65 -1.44
C GLY A 126 8.29 -13.40 -2.26
N LYS A 127 8.08 -13.52 -3.59
CA LYS A 127 7.76 -12.40 -4.49
C LYS A 127 6.60 -11.54 -3.99
N THR A 128 5.48 -12.17 -3.69
CA THR A 128 4.27 -11.51 -3.16
C THR A 128 4.56 -10.69 -1.91
N TYR A 129 5.33 -11.26 -0.96
CA TYR A 129 5.71 -10.54 0.25
C TYR A 129 6.53 -9.29 -0.05
N ILE A 130 7.55 -9.41 -0.91
CA ILE A 130 8.40 -8.28 -1.33
C ILE A 130 7.60 -7.22 -2.06
N ALA A 131 6.71 -7.63 -2.98
CA ALA A 131 5.83 -6.70 -3.70
C ALA A 131 4.89 -5.95 -2.74
N CYS A 132 4.27 -6.67 -1.78
CA CYS A 132 3.45 -6.04 -0.74
C CYS A 132 4.27 -5.10 0.15
N ALA A 133 5.47 -5.50 0.60
CA ALA A 133 6.30 -4.66 1.47
C ALA A 133 6.71 -3.34 0.80
N ILE A 134 7.06 -3.38 -0.49
CA ILE A 134 7.36 -2.16 -1.26
C ILE A 134 6.10 -1.34 -1.48
N GLY A 135 4.97 -1.97 -1.82
CA GLY A 135 3.69 -1.29 -2.02
C GLY A 135 3.15 -0.63 -0.75
N VAL A 136 3.24 -1.31 0.40
CA VAL A 136 2.86 -0.74 1.71
C VAL A 136 3.76 0.45 2.05
N ALA A 137 5.07 0.34 1.81
CA ALA A 137 5.99 1.47 1.99
C ALA A 137 5.65 2.66 1.08
N ALA A 138 5.22 2.41 -0.16
CA ALA A 138 4.72 3.47 -1.04
C ALA A 138 3.46 4.15 -0.49
N CYS A 139 2.52 3.39 0.09
CA CYS A 139 1.35 3.95 0.78
C CYS A 139 1.74 4.81 2.00
N HIS A 140 2.77 4.42 2.76
CA HIS A 140 3.31 5.23 3.86
C HIS A 140 3.92 6.55 3.38
N ASN A 141 4.41 6.61 2.14
CA ASN A 141 4.84 7.83 1.46
C ASN A 141 3.68 8.53 0.71
N GLU A 142 2.44 8.17 1.04
CA GLU A 142 1.20 8.75 0.52
C GLU A 142 0.93 8.54 -0.98
N HIS A 143 1.62 7.57 -1.62
CA HIS A 143 1.36 7.19 -3.00
C HIS A 143 0.16 6.26 -3.13
N GLN A 144 -0.61 6.44 -4.20
CA GLN A 144 -1.72 5.57 -4.54
C GLN A 144 -1.21 4.29 -5.19
N VAL A 145 -1.40 3.16 -4.52
CA VAL A 145 -1.00 1.84 -5.03
C VAL A 145 -2.22 1.01 -5.39
N ILE A 146 -2.14 0.27 -6.48
CA ILE A 146 -3.11 -0.76 -6.80
C ILE A 146 -2.36 -2.08 -6.92
N TYR A 147 -2.76 -3.08 -6.12
CA TYR A 147 -2.28 -4.44 -6.22
C TYR A 147 -3.34 -5.32 -6.89
N THR A 148 -2.91 -6.17 -7.79
CA THR A 148 -3.76 -7.20 -8.39
C THR A 148 -2.92 -8.40 -8.82
N ARG A 149 -3.51 -9.58 -8.84
CA ARG A 149 -2.93 -10.75 -9.50
C ARG A 149 -3.29 -10.71 -10.97
N MET A 150 -2.44 -11.27 -11.83
CA MET A 150 -2.68 -11.26 -13.28
C MET A 150 -3.99 -11.96 -13.67
N ASP A 151 -4.29 -13.11 -13.06
CA ASP A 151 -5.52 -13.86 -13.33
C ASP A 151 -6.80 -13.13 -12.89
N GLU A 152 -6.73 -12.41 -11.77
CA GLU A 152 -7.82 -11.55 -11.27
C GLU A 152 -8.00 -10.32 -12.15
N LEU A 153 -6.92 -9.69 -12.57
CA LEU A 153 -6.95 -8.54 -13.47
C LEU A 153 -7.64 -8.91 -14.79
N ALA A 154 -7.19 -9.98 -15.42
CA ALA A 154 -7.80 -10.46 -16.67
C ALA A 154 -9.30 -10.70 -16.50
N ARG A 155 -9.73 -11.36 -15.43
CA ARG A 155 -11.14 -11.60 -15.13
C ARG A 155 -11.93 -10.30 -14.92
N LYS A 156 -11.37 -9.35 -14.15
CA LYS A 156 -12.00 -8.03 -13.90
C LYS A 156 -12.18 -7.25 -15.20
N LEU A 157 -11.19 -7.27 -16.10
CA LEU A 157 -11.26 -6.61 -17.40
C LEU A 157 -12.37 -7.21 -18.27
N ILE A 158 -12.45 -8.53 -18.38
CA ILE A 158 -13.50 -9.22 -19.13
C ILE A 158 -14.89 -8.87 -18.60
N ILE A 159 -15.09 -8.96 -17.28
CA ILE A 159 -16.39 -8.64 -16.66
C ILE A 159 -16.77 -7.19 -16.91
N ALA A 160 -15.83 -6.25 -16.74
CA ALA A 160 -16.08 -4.84 -16.91
C ALA A 160 -16.51 -4.46 -18.34
N ARG A 161 -16.10 -5.21 -19.36
CA ARG A 161 -16.48 -4.98 -20.76
C ARG A 161 -17.98 -5.09 -21.02
N GLY A 162 -18.73 -5.78 -20.15
CA GLY A 162 -20.19 -5.80 -20.20
C GLY A 162 -20.84 -4.42 -19.96
N ASP A 163 -20.11 -3.47 -19.38
CA ASP A 163 -20.49 -2.08 -19.18
C ASP A 163 -19.33 -1.18 -19.60
N GLY A 164 -19.48 -0.47 -20.72
CA GLY A 164 -18.43 0.39 -21.28
C GLY A 164 -17.99 1.50 -20.33
N ILE A 165 -18.86 1.99 -19.44
CA ILE A 165 -18.51 3.02 -18.43
C ILE A 165 -17.64 2.39 -17.35
N ALA A 166 -18.03 1.23 -16.83
CA ALA A 166 -17.27 0.52 -15.82
C ALA A 166 -15.90 0.07 -16.35
N HIS A 167 -15.84 -0.38 -17.61
CA HIS A 167 -14.60 -0.76 -18.28
C HIS A 167 -13.63 0.43 -18.38
N GLN A 168 -14.10 1.56 -18.92
CA GLN A 168 -13.29 2.76 -19.04
C GLN A 168 -12.81 3.27 -17.66
N ALA A 169 -13.67 3.25 -16.65
CA ALA A 169 -13.32 3.63 -15.28
C ALA A 169 -12.23 2.73 -14.70
N LEU A 170 -12.29 1.41 -14.97
CA LEU A 170 -11.27 0.46 -14.53
C LEU A 170 -9.93 0.71 -15.23
N LEU A 171 -9.93 0.91 -16.57
CA LEU A 171 -8.72 1.24 -17.34
C LEU A 171 -8.07 2.53 -16.82
N THR A 172 -8.87 3.58 -16.60
CA THR A 172 -8.41 4.86 -16.07
C THR A 172 -7.81 4.68 -14.68
N LYS A 173 -8.51 4.00 -13.77
CA LYS A 173 -8.03 3.72 -12.41
C LYS A 173 -6.67 3.01 -12.40
N LEU A 174 -6.51 1.99 -13.23
CA LEU A 174 -5.25 1.23 -13.34
C LEU A 174 -4.13 2.05 -14.00
N SER A 175 -4.47 2.94 -14.92
CA SER A 175 -3.51 3.80 -15.61
C SER A 175 -3.00 4.96 -14.75
N GLU A 176 -3.81 5.48 -13.82
CA GLU A 176 -3.51 6.69 -13.03
C GLU A 176 -2.86 6.41 -11.67
N ALA A 177 -2.88 5.18 -11.16
CA ALA A 177 -2.22 4.84 -9.91
C ALA A 177 -0.71 5.14 -9.97
N ASP A 178 -0.13 5.71 -8.92
CA ASP A 178 1.31 6.01 -8.84
C ASP A 178 2.13 4.72 -9.01
N LEU A 179 1.69 3.63 -8.39
CA LEU A 179 2.29 2.31 -8.52
C LEU A 179 1.22 1.25 -8.80
N LEU A 180 1.33 0.58 -9.95
CA LEU A 180 0.53 -0.62 -10.26
C LEU A 180 1.35 -1.87 -10.00
N VAL A 181 0.88 -2.74 -9.11
CA VAL A 181 1.51 -4.02 -8.79
C VAL A 181 0.71 -5.15 -9.43
N ILE A 182 1.34 -5.90 -10.33
CA ILE A 182 0.74 -7.10 -10.95
C ILE A 182 1.55 -8.31 -10.52
N ASP A 183 0.95 -9.13 -9.66
CA ASP A 183 1.57 -10.34 -9.14
C ASP A 183 1.17 -11.59 -9.94
N ASP A 184 1.96 -12.65 -9.82
CA ASP A 184 1.84 -13.90 -10.59
C ASP A 184 1.72 -13.65 -12.11
N PHE A 185 2.48 -12.66 -12.60
CA PHE A 185 2.40 -12.16 -13.95
C PHE A 185 2.68 -13.25 -14.99
N LEU A 186 1.69 -13.47 -15.88
CA LEU A 186 1.71 -14.44 -16.98
C LEU A 186 2.16 -15.85 -16.57
N THR A 187 1.83 -16.26 -15.34
CA THR A 187 1.97 -17.65 -14.90
C THR A 187 1.00 -18.56 -15.66
N VAL A 188 -0.15 -18.03 -16.05
CA VAL A 188 -1.15 -18.63 -16.92
C VAL A 188 -1.42 -17.65 -18.06
N GLY A 189 -1.71 -18.15 -19.26
CA GLY A 189 -2.09 -17.32 -20.40
C GLY A 189 -3.36 -16.51 -20.13
N ILE A 190 -3.49 -15.40 -20.82
CA ILE A 190 -4.68 -14.54 -20.80
C ILE A 190 -5.32 -14.52 -22.18
N ASP A 191 -6.60 -14.22 -22.23
CA ASP A 191 -7.31 -14.09 -23.50
C ASP A 191 -6.89 -12.82 -24.30
N PRO A 192 -7.13 -12.78 -25.62
CA PRO A 192 -6.70 -11.68 -26.46
C PRO A 192 -7.27 -10.31 -26.04
N GLU A 193 -8.49 -10.28 -25.53
CA GLU A 193 -9.11 -9.02 -25.14
C GLU A 193 -8.49 -8.46 -23.87
N ALA A 194 -8.21 -9.31 -22.87
CA ALA A 194 -7.49 -8.90 -21.67
C ALA A 194 -6.04 -8.48 -22.00
N ALA A 195 -5.41 -9.12 -23.00
CA ALA A 195 -4.09 -8.71 -23.47
C ALA A 195 -4.09 -7.31 -24.10
N ASN A 196 -5.13 -6.97 -24.88
CA ASN A 196 -5.31 -5.65 -25.46
C ASN A 196 -5.54 -4.58 -24.38
N ASP A 197 -6.34 -4.88 -23.35
CA ASP A 197 -6.55 -3.97 -22.24
C ASP A 197 -5.28 -3.77 -21.42
N LEU A 198 -4.53 -4.84 -21.15
CA LEU A 198 -3.23 -4.76 -20.50
C LEU A 198 -2.25 -3.87 -21.29
N PHE A 199 -2.20 -4.07 -22.62
CA PHE A 199 -1.40 -3.23 -23.50
C PHE A 199 -1.81 -1.75 -23.38
N ALA A 200 -3.08 -1.43 -23.41
CA ALA A 200 -3.59 -0.06 -23.28
C ALA A 200 -3.22 0.56 -21.92
N ILE A 201 -3.37 -0.20 -20.82
CA ILE A 201 -2.96 0.24 -19.49
C ILE A 201 -1.46 0.56 -19.45
N LEU A 202 -0.62 -0.35 -19.93
CA LEU A 202 0.84 -0.17 -19.91
C LEU A 202 1.31 0.96 -20.84
N ALA A 203 0.66 1.15 -21.98
CA ALA A 203 0.94 2.27 -22.89
C ALA A 203 0.61 3.63 -22.24
N ASN A 204 -0.51 3.71 -21.50
CA ASN A 204 -0.88 4.92 -20.78
C ASN A 204 0.05 5.21 -19.58
N ARG A 205 0.69 4.19 -19.02
CA ARG A 205 1.61 4.32 -17.88
C ARG A 205 3.05 4.61 -18.32
N GLU A 206 3.41 4.30 -19.55
CA GLU A 206 4.77 4.45 -20.07
C GLU A 206 5.29 5.90 -19.87
N HIS A 207 6.43 6.05 -19.22
CA HIS A 207 7.03 7.34 -18.81
C HIS A 207 6.20 8.23 -17.86
N ARG A 208 5.10 7.73 -17.33
CA ARG A 208 4.19 8.49 -16.46
C ARG A 208 4.05 7.90 -15.05
N ALA A 209 4.02 6.60 -14.93
CA ALA A 209 3.85 5.92 -13.65
C ALA A 209 4.51 4.54 -13.67
N ALA A 210 5.07 4.13 -12.56
CA ALA A 210 5.78 2.86 -12.44
C ALA A 210 4.83 1.65 -12.40
N THR A 211 5.25 0.55 -13.02
CA THR A 211 4.58 -0.75 -12.89
C THR A 211 5.54 -1.75 -12.24
N MET A 212 5.08 -2.41 -11.18
CA MET A 212 5.80 -3.49 -10.51
C MET A 212 5.23 -4.83 -10.94
N ILE A 213 6.09 -5.70 -11.45
CA ILE A 213 5.74 -7.04 -11.89
C ILE A 213 6.41 -8.06 -10.99
N ALA A 214 5.64 -8.99 -10.41
CA ALA A 214 6.17 -10.16 -9.75
C ALA A 214 5.89 -11.40 -10.61
N SER A 215 6.94 -12.09 -11.04
CA SER A 215 6.83 -13.23 -11.96
C SER A 215 7.77 -14.38 -11.59
N GLN A 216 7.35 -15.59 -11.90
CA GLN A 216 8.18 -16.79 -11.80
C GLN A 216 9.13 -16.94 -12.99
N THR A 217 8.81 -16.28 -14.09
CA THR A 217 9.53 -16.37 -15.36
C THR A 217 10.15 -15.04 -15.74
N SER A 218 11.18 -15.09 -16.56
CA SER A 218 11.83 -13.91 -17.13
C SER A 218 10.99 -13.30 -18.28
N PRO A 219 11.22 -12.04 -18.64
CA PRO A 219 10.49 -11.36 -19.72
C PRO A 219 10.50 -12.13 -21.06
N GLY A 220 11.55 -12.90 -21.37
CA GLY A 220 11.61 -13.69 -22.60
C GLY A 220 10.54 -14.80 -22.69
N TYR A 221 10.01 -15.28 -21.58
CA TYR A 221 8.92 -16.24 -21.56
C TYR A 221 7.53 -15.60 -21.67
N TRP A 222 7.39 -14.33 -21.27
CA TRP A 222 6.08 -13.66 -21.31
C TRP A 222 5.54 -13.52 -22.72
N ALA A 223 6.43 -13.25 -23.71
CA ALA A 223 6.05 -13.16 -25.11
C ALA A 223 5.45 -14.45 -25.67
N GLN A 224 5.82 -15.62 -25.10
CA GLN A 224 5.29 -16.93 -25.53
C GLN A 224 3.92 -17.24 -24.91
N THR A 225 3.56 -16.56 -23.83
CA THR A 225 2.32 -16.79 -23.06
C THR A 225 1.18 -15.90 -23.54
N LEU A 226 1.50 -14.80 -24.23
CA LEU A 226 0.54 -13.85 -24.77
C LEU A 226 -0.02 -14.32 -26.13
N PRO A 227 -1.30 -14.08 -26.41
CA PRO A 227 -1.95 -14.61 -27.60
C PRO A 227 -1.52 -13.96 -28.92
N ASP A 228 -1.15 -12.69 -28.89
CA ASP A 228 -0.70 -11.93 -30.06
C ASP A 228 0.78 -11.55 -29.92
N ARG A 229 1.58 -11.89 -30.93
CA ARG A 229 3.03 -11.70 -30.89
C ARG A 229 3.45 -10.23 -30.92
N VAL A 230 2.73 -9.38 -31.66
CA VAL A 230 3.04 -7.95 -31.78
C VAL A 230 2.71 -7.23 -30.47
N ALA A 231 1.53 -7.54 -29.91
CA ALA A 231 1.14 -7.02 -28.60
C ALA A 231 2.10 -7.53 -27.50
N ALA A 232 2.52 -8.81 -27.59
CA ALA A 232 3.47 -9.41 -26.67
C ALA A 232 4.82 -8.69 -26.66
N ASP A 233 5.42 -8.47 -27.82
CA ASP A 233 6.69 -7.76 -27.93
C ASP A 233 6.57 -6.33 -27.38
N SER A 234 5.45 -5.66 -27.64
CA SER A 234 5.20 -4.30 -27.13
C SER A 234 5.02 -4.27 -25.61
N ILE A 235 4.29 -5.22 -25.03
CA ILE A 235 4.11 -5.34 -23.57
C ILE A 235 5.46 -5.61 -22.90
N VAL A 236 6.21 -6.58 -23.40
CA VAL A 236 7.53 -6.96 -22.85
C VAL A 236 8.51 -5.79 -22.93
N ASN A 237 8.56 -5.10 -24.06
CA ASN A 237 9.43 -3.92 -24.22
C ASN A 237 9.11 -2.82 -23.21
N ARG A 238 7.83 -2.48 -23.01
CA ARG A 238 7.41 -1.45 -22.05
C ARG A 238 7.75 -1.81 -20.61
N LEU A 239 7.60 -3.08 -20.27
CA LEU A 239 7.88 -3.53 -18.90
C LEU A 239 9.35 -3.69 -18.62
N ALA A 240 10.15 -4.18 -19.58
CA ALA A 240 11.53 -4.63 -19.33
C ALA A 240 12.61 -3.61 -19.68
N ASN A 241 12.42 -2.75 -20.71
CA ASN A 241 13.50 -1.89 -21.22
C ASN A 241 13.97 -0.82 -20.23
N ASN A 242 13.09 -0.33 -19.33
CA ASN A 242 13.44 0.63 -18.28
C ASN A 242 13.16 0.06 -16.90
N ALA A 243 13.41 -1.23 -16.70
CA ALA A 243 13.08 -1.88 -15.45
C ALA A 243 14.30 -2.09 -14.55
N ARG A 244 14.10 -1.87 -13.27
CA ARG A 244 14.99 -2.33 -12.21
C ARG A 244 14.59 -3.75 -11.83
N THR A 245 15.51 -4.69 -11.79
CA THR A 245 15.21 -6.09 -11.47
C THR A 245 15.66 -6.43 -10.06
N ILE A 246 14.80 -7.11 -9.31
CA ILE A 246 15.09 -7.77 -8.04
C ILE A 246 14.95 -9.27 -8.27
N ASN A 247 16.07 -9.98 -8.27
CA ASN A 247 16.06 -11.44 -8.22
C ASN A 247 16.14 -11.87 -6.75
N LEU A 248 15.22 -12.73 -6.31
CA LEU A 248 15.18 -13.17 -4.91
C LEU A 248 16.02 -14.43 -4.64
N GLY A 249 16.67 -15.00 -5.66
CA GLY A 249 17.37 -16.27 -5.57
C GLY A 249 16.41 -17.47 -5.60
N GLU A 250 16.93 -18.63 -5.22
CA GLU A 250 16.23 -19.92 -5.34
C GLU A 250 15.67 -20.45 -4.01
N VAL A 251 15.84 -19.72 -2.91
CA VAL A 251 15.39 -20.16 -1.58
C VAL A 251 13.85 -20.22 -1.52
N ASP A 252 13.31 -21.39 -1.19
CA ASP A 252 11.88 -21.59 -0.95
C ASP A 252 11.49 -21.14 0.48
N MET A 253 10.94 -19.95 0.58
CA MET A 253 10.51 -19.35 1.85
C MET A 253 9.24 -20.00 2.43
N ARG A 254 8.40 -20.67 1.60
CA ARG A 254 7.24 -21.41 2.10
C ARG A 254 7.68 -22.66 2.84
N ARG A 255 8.59 -23.42 2.24
CA ARG A 255 9.18 -24.59 2.86
C ARG A 255 9.86 -24.23 4.18
N HIS A 256 10.67 -23.17 4.16
CA HIS A 256 11.40 -22.73 5.33
C HIS A 256 10.47 -22.31 6.48
N ARG A 257 9.42 -21.49 6.20
CA ARG A 257 8.42 -21.12 7.22
C ARG A 257 7.65 -22.32 7.74
N GLY A 258 7.36 -23.30 6.88
CA GLY A 258 6.74 -24.56 7.29
C GLY A 258 7.63 -25.37 8.22
N GLU A 259 8.94 -25.44 7.98
CA GLU A 259 9.91 -26.11 8.84
C GLU A 259 10.05 -25.39 10.18
N GLN A 260 10.12 -24.05 10.19
CA GLN A 260 10.13 -23.25 11.43
C GLN A 260 8.85 -23.43 12.27
N ALA A 261 7.69 -23.42 11.62
CA ALA A 261 6.42 -23.63 12.31
C ALA A 261 6.33 -25.04 12.92
N ARG A 262 6.82 -26.06 12.22
CA ARG A 262 6.89 -27.43 12.77
C ARG A 262 7.85 -27.52 13.93
N ALA A 263 9.06 -26.93 13.83
CA ALA A 263 10.04 -26.89 14.91
C ALA A 263 9.53 -26.14 16.14
N ALA A 264 8.76 -25.06 15.96
CA ALA A 264 8.14 -24.30 17.05
C ALA A 264 6.95 -25.05 17.67
N ALA A 265 6.24 -25.85 16.86
CA ALA A 265 5.07 -26.57 17.32
C ALA A 265 5.37 -27.80 18.16
N GLY A 266 6.64 -28.33 18.21
CA GLY A 266 7.16 -29.43 19.07
C GLY A 266 6.20 -30.44 19.75
N TYR A 267 4.93 -30.30 19.45
CA TYR A 267 3.77 -30.86 20.14
C TYR A 267 3.10 -32.01 19.33
N TRP A 268 3.53 -32.22 18.09
CA TRP A 268 2.86 -33.14 17.16
C TRP A 268 3.76 -34.31 16.69
N GLU A 269 4.91 -34.54 17.33
CA GLU A 269 5.72 -35.74 17.14
C GLU A 269 5.45 -36.77 18.22
#